data_bb8059b56af50993a67c480aadc7eb7e
#
_entry.id   bb8059b56af50993a67c480aadc7eb7e
#
_cell.length_a   1.000
_cell.length_b   1.000
_cell.length_c   1.000
_cell.angle_alpha   90.00
_cell.angle_beta   90.00
_cell.angle_gamma   90.00
#
_symmetry.space_group_name_H-M   'P 1'
#
loop_
_entity.id
_entity.type
_entity.pdbx_description
1 polymer ?
#
loop_
_entity_poly.entity_id
_entity_poly.type
_entity_poly.pdbx_seq_one_letter_code
_entity_poly.pdbx_strand_id
1 'polypeptide(L)'
;IDFSKVPHRAPTYPDTHTWLNIWGVWDTGWYLNIAQNWYNNILNSHGGANYGFFPLYPFLMRILGFIVGNNFISGLLISNLAFLFGAYVLHKLVSHQSGSETADRAVLFMFLFPTAFIFSAVFSESLFVLCMISAFYFANRNRWFLAGLFGGLVALTRSVGVFISLPLLLLYLQNRTFNLHKIRADILCLAFVPLGLGMFCL
;
A
#
# COMPACT_ATOMS: atom_id res chain seq x y z
N ILE A 1 -28.08 -3.50 21.44
CA ILE A 1 -26.63 -3.69 21.72
C ILE A 1 -26.30 -2.70 22.84
N ASP A 2 -25.94 -3.23 24.00
CA ASP A 2 -25.58 -2.43 25.17
C ASP A 2 -24.12 -1.97 25.03
N PHE A 3 -23.92 -0.74 24.56
CA PHE A 3 -22.61 -0.13 24.37
C PHE A 3 -21.82 0.12 25.66
N SER A 4 -22.46 0.01 26.83
CA SER A 4 -21.77 0.17 28.13
C SER A 4 -20.82 -0.99 28.45
N LYS A 5 -20.98 -2.12 27.77
CA LYS A 5 -20.16 -3.33 27.94
C LYS A 5 -18.99 -3.46 26.93
N VAL A 6 -18.87 -2.53 25.99
CA VAL A 6 -17.72 -2.48 25.11
C VAL A 6 -16.55 -1.85 25.86
N PRO A 7 -15.44 -2.56 26.08
CA PRO A 7 -14.28 -1.94 26.72
C PRO A 7 -13.76 -0.80 25.84
N HIS A 8 -14.02 0.43 26.24
CA HIS A 8 -13.53 1.65 25.58
C HIS A 8 -12.03 1.89 25.80
N ARG A 9 -11.25 0.85 26.00
CA ARG A 9 -9.79 0.99 26.06
C ARG A 9 -9.27 1.03 24.64
N ALA A 10 -8.78 2.19 24.23
CA ALA A 10 -7.91 2.27 23.05
C ALA A 10 -6.82 1.19 23.19
N PRO A 11 -6.51 0.45 22.13
CA PRO A 11 -5.48 -0.58 22.19
C PRO A 11 -4.19 0.07 22.66
N THR A 12 -3.70 -0.33 23.83
CA THR A 12 -2.39 0.08 24.32
C THR A 12 -1.38 -0.86 23.70
N TYR A 13 -0.50 -0.32 22.85
CA TYR A 13 0.61 -1.08 22.30
C TYR A 13 1.76 -1.03 23.33
N PRO A 14 2.21 -2.18 23.85
CA PRO A 14 3.34 -2.19 24.76
C PRO A 14 4.55 -1.51 24.09
N ASP A 15 5.33 -0.80 24.87
CA ASP A 15 6.56 -0.11 24.45
C ASP A 15 6.37 1.15 23.58
N THR A 16 5.16 1.72 23.51
CA THR A 16 4.93 3.01 22.84
C THR A 16 4.43 4.07 23.82
N HIS A 17 4.79 5.32 23.57
CA HIS A 17 4.23 6.44 24.29
C HIS A 17 2.73 6.55 24.02
N THR A 18 1.92 6.82 25.06
CA THR A 18 0.45 6.86 24.98
C THR A 18 -0.09 7.74 23.85
N TRP A 19 0.58 8.85 23.54
CA TRP A 19 0.19 9.76 22.46
C TRP A 19 0.40 9.17 21.05
N LEU A 20 1.30 8.19 20.88
CA LEU A 20 1.48 7.48 19.61
C LEU A 20 0.35 6.49 19.34
N ASN A 21 -0.33 6.01 20.36
CA ASN A 21 -1.41 5.02 20.21
C ASN A 21 -2.60 5.54 19.39
N ILE A 22 -2.76 6.87 19.27
CA ILE A 22 -3.76 7.48 18.39
C ILE A 22 -3.62 7.05 16.92
N TRP A 23 -2.39 6.71 16.49
CA TRP A 23 -2.09 6.24 15.15
C TRP A 23 -2.24 4.72 14.98
N GLY A 24 -2.55 4.03 16.07
CA GLY A 24 -2.74 2.58 16.11
C GLY A 24 -4.20 2.21 16.29
N VAL A 25 -5.03 2.39 15.27
CA VAL A 25 -6.46 2.12 15.31
C VAL A 25 -6.84 0.96 14.38
N TRP A 26 -8.04 0.41 14.52
CA TRP A 26 -8.66 -0.62 13.67
C TRP A 26 -7.71 -1.78 13.30
N ASP A 27 -7.20 -1.80 12.08
CA ASP A 27 -6.45 -2.92 11.49
C ASP A 27 -5.00 -3.03 11.96
N THR A 28 -4.50 -2.02 12.69
CA THR A 28 -3.12 -1.97 13.19
C THR A 28 -2.74 -3.24 13.95
N GLY A 29 -3.66 -3.76 14.78
CA GLY A 29 -3.42 -4.97 15.57
C GLY A 29 -3.12 -6.20 14.70
N TRP A 30 -3.77 -6.32 13.54
CA TRP A 30 -3.55 -7.40 12.60
C TRP A 30 -2.18 -7.28 11.93
N TYR A 31 -1.79 -6.09 11.48
CA TYR A 31 -0.47 -5.87 10.89
C TYR A 31 0.65 -6.14 11.90
N LEU A 32 0.49 -5.72 13.16
CA LEU A 32 1.46 -6.01 14.22
C LEU A 32 1.54 -7.50 14.51
N ASN A 33 0.41 -8.19 14.56
CA ASN A 33 0.37 -9.63 14.77
C ASN A 33 1.13 -10.37 13.67
N ILE A 34 0.90 -10.02 12.40
CA ILE A 34 1.61 -10.64 11.27
C ILE A 34 3.10 -10.28 11.30
N ALA A 35 3.44 -9.04 11.63
CA ALA A 35 4.84 -8.62 11.73
C ALA A 35 5.61 -9.39 12.82
N GLN A 36 4.96 -9.73 13.93
CA GLN A 36 5.55 -10.47 15.06
C GLN A 36 5.54 -11.97 14.84
N ASN A 37 4.37 -12.53 14.50
CA ASN A 37 4.10 -13.97 14.55
C ASN A 37 3.96 -14.63 13.17
N TRP A 38 3.94 -13.79 12.10
CA TRP A 38 3.62 -14.21 10.75
C TRP A 38 2.17 -14.71 10.63
N TYR A 39 1.84 -15.42 9.56
CA TYR A 39 0.50 -15.99 9.39
C TYR A 39 0.37 -17.24 10.24
N ASN A 40 -0.75 -17.34 10.96
CA ASN A 40 -1.06 -18.48 11.80
C ASN A 40 -2.57 -18.76 11.82
N ASN A 41 -2.93 -19.98 12.18
CA ASN A 41 -4.32 -20.44 12.30
C ASN A 41 -4.95 -20.06 13.64
N ILE A 42 -4.32 -19.23 14.45
CA ILE A 42 -4.85 -18.83 15.74
C ILE A 42 -5.96 -17.80 15.48
N LEU A 43 -7.18 -18.21 15.78
CA LEU A 43 -8.34 -17.32 15.72
C LEU A 43 -8.26 -16.32 16.89
N ASN A 44 -8.62 -15.08 16.63
CA ASN A 44 -8.82 -14.11 17.71
C ASN A 44 -10.08 -14.45 18.53
N SER A 45 -10.34 -13.70 19.60
CA SER A 45 -11.51 -13.87 20.46
C SER A 45 -12.87 -13.77 19.73
N HIS A 46 -12.89 -13.26 18.50
CA HIS A 46 -14.06 -13.13 17.62
C HIS A 46 -14.06 -14.12 16.45
N GLY A 47 -13.17 -15.12 16.45
CA GLY A 47 -13.09 -16.12 15.40
C GLY A 47 -12.43 -15.63 14.10
N GLY A 48 -11.79 -14.46 14.09
CA GLY A 48 -11.10 -13.92 12.92
C GLY A 48 -9.64 -14.42 12.84
N ALA A 49 -9.18 -14.73 11.63
CA ALA A 49 -7.80 -15.06 11.32
C ALA A 49 -7.12 -13.90 10.55
N ASN A 50 -5.78 -13.86 10.57
CA ASN A 50 -5.02 -12.77 9.97
C ASN A 50 -4.81 -12.88 8.43
N TYR A 51 -5.38 -13.90 7.79
CA TYR A 51 -5.26 -14.13 6.33
C TYR A 51 -5.93 -13.08 5.43
N GLY A 52 -6.76 -12.21 5.99
CA GLY A 52 -7.36 -11.09 5.24
C GLY A 52 -6.40 -9.94 4.95
N PHE A 53 -5.22 -9.94 5.58
CA PHE A 53 -4.24 -8.87 5.50
C PHE A 53 -3.02 -9.29 4.70
N PHE A 54 -2.69 -8.52 3.67
CA PHE A 54 -1.68 -8.85 2.69
C PHE A 54 -0.25 -8.63 3.21
N PRO A 55 0.75 -9.39 2.70
CA PRO A 55 2.03 -9.57 3.38
C PRO A 55 3.00 -8.39 3.27
N LEU A 56 2.93 -7.55 2.24
CA LEU A 56 4.00 -6.59 1.96
C LEU A 56 4.21 -5.61 3.11
N TYR A 57 3.13 -5.02 3.62
CA TYR A 57 3.23 -4.02 4.69
C TYR A 57 3.77 -4.61 5.99
N PRO A 58 3.17 -5.68 6.57
CA PRO A 58 3.70 -6.28 7.80
C PRO A 58 5.09 -6.91 7.62
N PHE A 59 5.45 -7.37 6.44
CA PHE A 59 6.80 -7.83 6.12
C PHE A 59 7.83 -6.69 6.24
N LEU A 60 7.53 -5.54 5.67
CA LEU A 60 8.37 -4.34 5.80
C LEU A 60 8.44 -3.86 7.26
N MET A 61 7.32 -3.89 7.99
CA MET A 61 7.30 -3.58 9.42
C MET A 61 8.24 -4.49 10.21
N ARG A 62 8.22 -5.79 9.91
CA ARG A 62 9.10 -6.77 10.56
C ARG A 62 10.58 -6.48 10.27
N ILE A 63 10.94 -6.27 8.99
CA ILE A 63 12.33 -5.98 8.61
C ILE A 63 12.83 -4.70 9.29
N LEU A 64 12.07 -3.62 9.20
CA LEU A 64 12.46 -2.36 9.82
C LEU A 64 12.41 -2.46 11.34
N GLY A 65 11.52 -3.30 11.90
CA GLY A 65 11.40 -3.57 13.32
C GLY A 65 12.66 -4.19 13.93
N PHE A 66 13.40 -4.99 13.19
CA PHE A 66 14.72 -5.51 13.64
C PHE A 66 15.75 -4.39 13.82
N ILE A 67 15.64 -3.31 13.06
CA ILE A 67 16.57 -2.17 13.13
C ILE A 67 16.12 -1.18 14.20
N VAL A 68 14.82 -0.86 14.22
CA VAL A 68 14.23 0.17 15.10
C VAL A 68 13.94 -0.38 16.51
N GLY A 69 13.84 -1.71 16.66
CA GLY A 69 13.49 -2.37 17.91
C GLY A 69 11.98 -2.39 18.22
N ASN A 70 11.12 -1.81 17.34
CA ASN A 70 9.68 -1.71 17.57
C ASN A 70 8.90 -1.74 16.26
N ASN A 71 8.01 -2.74 16.09
CA ASN A 71 7.23 -2.91 14.86
C ASN A 71 6.17 -1.81 14.68
N PHE A 72 5.62 -1.24 15.75
CA PHE A 72 4.65 -0.17 15.65
C PHE A 72 5.29 1.12 15.10
N ILE A 73 6.44 1.50 15.66
CA ILE A 73 7.21 2.67 15.17
C ILE A 73 7.64 2.43 13.72
N SER A 74 8.03 1.21 13.38
CA SER A 74 8.37 0.84 11.99
C SER A 74 7.20 1.01 11.05
N GLY A 75 6.00 0.61 11.46
CA GLY A 75 4.78 0.84 10.69
C GLY A 75 4.51 2.33 10.46
N LEU A 76 4.61 3.16 11.50
CA LEU A 76 4.48 4.61 11.38
C LEU A 76 5.50 5.20 10.40
N LEU A 77 6.76 4.80 10.50
CA LEU A 77 7.82 5.28 9.60
C LEU A 77 7.53 4.88 8.16
N ILE A 78 7.16 3.61 7.92
CA ILE A 78 6.84 3.13 6.58
C ILE A 78 5.66 3.91 5.99
N SER A 79 4.56 4.09 6.75
CA SER A 79 3.38 4.81 6.29
C SER A 79 3.71 6.27 5.94
N ASN A 80 4.40 6.98 6.81
CA ASN A 80 4.71 8.41 6.58
C ASN A 80 5.72 8.59 5.45
N LEU A 81 6.75 7.75 5.36
CA LEU A 81 7.70 7.78 4.25
C LEU A 81 7.01 7.42 2.92
N ALA A 82 6.16 6.38 2.91
CA ALA A 82 5.40 6.00 1.73
C ALA A 82 4.46 7.12 1.28
N PHE A 83 3.81 7.83 2.21
CA PHE A 83 2.97 8.97 1.92
C PHE A 83 3.77 10.13 1.30
N LEU A 84 4.90 10.48 1.89
CA LEU A 84 5.79 11.53 1.39
C LEU A 84 6.32 11.21 -0.02
N PHE A 85 6.85 9.99 -0.22
CA PHE A 85 7.33 9.57 -1.55
C PHE A 85 6.18 9.42 -2.54
N GLY A 86 4.99 8.98 -2.11
CA GLY A 86 3.79 8.92 -2.92
C GLY A 86 3.37 10.29 -3.44
N ALA A 87 3.36 11.31 -2.56
CA ALA A 87 3.09 12.70 -2.93
C ALA A 87 4.13 13.24 -3.93
N TYR A 88 5.41 12.94 -3.71
CA TYR A 88 6.48 13.32 -4.65
C TYR A 88 6.29 12.68 -6.03
N VAL A 89 6.01 11.37 -6.09
CA VAL A 89 5.82 10.67 -7.37
C VAL A 89 4.53 11.15 -8.05
N LEU A 90 3.45 11.42 -7.27
CA LEU A 90 2.22 12.01 -7.78
C LEU A 90 2.49 13.37 -8.45
N HIS A 91 3.22 14.25 -7.76
CA HIS A 91 3.60 15.54 -8.33
C HIS A 91 4.35 15.37 -9.66
N LYS A 92 5.34 14.47 -9.72
CA LYS A 92 6.09 14.18 -10.95
C LYS A 92 5.22 13.62 -12.07
N LEU A 93 4.28 12.73 -11.74
CA LEU A 93 3.34 12.15 -12.70
C LEU A 93 2.43 13.22 -13.30
N VAL A 94 1.76 13.99 -12.44
CA VAL A 94 0.78 15.01 -12.85
C VAL A 94 1.48 16.19 -13.53
N SER A 95 2.62 16.63 -13.03
CA SER A 95 3.40 17.73 -13.62
C SER A 95 3.80 17.43 -15.07
N HIS A 96 4.13 16.17 -15.36
CA HIS A 96 4.47 15.76 -16.73
C HIS A 96 3.24 15.74 -17.67
N GLN A 97 2.05 15.46 -17.14
CA GLN A 97 0.82 15.33 -17.95
C GLN A 97 0.04 16.64 -18.08
N SER A 98 -0.02 17.43 -17.02
CA SER A 98 -0.97 18.55 -16.87
C SER A 98 -0.35 19.84 -16.33
N GLY A 99 0.97 19.87 -16.17
CA GLY A 99 1.69 21.06 -15.68
C GLY A 99 1.83 21.10 -14.15
N SER A 100 2.75 21.95 -13.69
CA SER A 100 3.13 22.04 -12.27
C SER A 100 2.01 22.55 -11.37
N GLU A 101 1.23 23.54 -11.82
CA GLU A 101 0.12 24.09 -11.02
C GLU A 101 -0.95 23.02 -10.70
N THR A 102 -1.28 22.17 -11.68
CA THR A 102 -2.20 21.05 -11.47
C THR A 102 -1.61 20.02 -10.53
N ALA A 103 -0.30 19.78 -10.62
CA ALA A 103 0.41 18.85 -9.74
C ALA A 103 0.42 19.35 -8.28
N ASP A 104 0.66 20.64 -8.06
CA ASP A 104 0.61 21.25 -6.73
C ASP A 104 -0.78 21.11 -6.10
N ARG A 105 -1.82 21.37 -6.88
CA ARG A 105 -3.22 21.20 -6.44
C ARG A 105 -3.54 19.75 -6.13
N ALA A 106 -3.08 18.78 -6.95
CA ALA A 106 -3.31 17.36 -6.73
C ALA A 106 -2.68 16.89 -5.41
N VAL A 107 -1.44 17.31 -5.14
CA VAL A 107 -0.77 17.01 -3.88
C VAL A 107 -1.47 17.69 -2.71
N LEU A 108 -1.84 18.97 -2.85
CA LEU A 108 -2.56 19.70 -1.80
C LEU A 108 -3.87 18.99 -1.43
N PHE A 109 -4.68 18.59 -2.41
CA PHE A 109 -5.93 17.87 -2.15
C PHE A 109 -5.71 16.49 -1.54
N MET A 110 -4.63 15.80 -1.89
CA MET A 110 -4.26 14.54 -1.25
C MET A 110 -4.00 14.72 0.26
N PHE A 111 -3.35 15.82 0.67
CA PHE A 111 -3.10 16.13 2.07
C PHE A 111 -4.34 16.68 2.81
N LEU A 112 -5.18 17.45 2.13
CA LEU A 112 -6.39 18.06 2.71
C LEU A 112 -7.61 17.13 2.71
N PHE A 113 -7.49 15.92 2.15
CA PHE A 113 -8.59 14.98 2.13
C PHE A 113 -8.99 14.62 3.57
N PRO A 114 -10.29 14.62 3.93
CA PRO A 114 -10.73 14.47 5.33
C PRO A 114 -10.21 13.21 6.03
N THR A 115 -9.96 12.14 5.28
CA THR A 115 -9.41 10.89 5.82
C THR A 115 -7.90 10.74 5.60
N ALA A 116 -7.18 11.82 5.24
CA ALA A 116 -5.74 11.77 4.97
C ALA A 116 -4.92 11.30 6.20
N PHE A 117 -5.45 11.40 7.41
CA PHE A 117 -4.82 10.87 8.60
C PHE A 117 -4.53 9.36 8.51
N ILE A 118 -5.31 8.59 7.74
CA ILE A 118 -5.09 7.16 7.49
C ILE A 118 -3.72 6.92 6.84
N PHE A 119 -3.26 7.85 6.00
CA PHE A 119 -1.94 7.75 5.38
C PHE A 119 -0.77 7.90 6.37
N SER A 120 -1.02 8.49 7.54
CA SER A 120 -0.02 8.62 8.60
C SER A 120 -0.14 7.54 9.69
N ALA A 121 -1.27 6.83 9.73
CA ALA A 121 -1.50 5.74 10.70
C ALA A 121 -0.74 4.45 10.30
N VAL A 122 -0.75 3.47 11.22
CA VAL A 122 -0.11 2.15 10.98
C VAL A 122 -1.02 1.32 10.07
N PHE A 123 -1.06 1.70 8.79
CA PHE A 123 -1.89 1.10 7.75
C PHE A 123 -1.13 0.92 6.44
N SER A 124 -1.62 0.01 5.60
CA SER A 124 -1.02 -0.29 4.29
C SER A 124 -1.36 0.71 3.19
N GLU A 125 -2.28 1.66 3.44
CA GLU A 125 -2.84 2.58 2.44
C GLU A 125 -1.79 3.45 1.78
N SER A 126 -0.88 4.01 2.55
CA SER A 126 0.21 4.86 2.01
C SER A 126 1.13 4.07 1.09
N LEU A 127 1.50 2.86 1.50
CA LEU A 127 2.34 1.98 0.70
C LEU A 127 1.60 1.55 -0.58
N PHE A 128 0.31 1.23 -0.48
CA PHE A 128 -0.54 0.92 -1.62
C PHE A 128 -0.56 2.07 -2.63
N VAL A 129 -0.83 3.29 -2.16
CA VAL A 129 -0.90 4.49 -3.01
C VAL A 129 0.46 4.80 -3.64
N LEU A 130 1.56 4.73 -2.88
CA LEU A 130 2.91 4.91 -3.42
C LEU A 130 3.19 3.92 -4.55
N CYS A 131 2.95 2.63 -4.33
CA CYS A 131 3.19 1.59 -5.32
C CYS A 131 2.30 1.79 -6.56
N MET A 132 1.01 2.11 -6.36
CA MET A 132 0.07 2.35 -7.44
C MET A 132 0.47 3.53 -8.31
N ILE A 133 0.77 4.68 -7.72
CA ILE A 133 1.20 5.89 -8.45
C ILE A 133 2.53 5.62 -9.17
N SER A 134 3.46 4.90 -8.53
CA SER A 134 4.74 4.52 -9.13
C SER A 134 4.56 3.61 -10.34
N ALA A 135 3.63 2.65 -10.29
CA ALA A 135 3.31 1.80 -11.44
C ALA A 135 2.85 2.63 -12.65
N PHE A 136 1.93 3.57 -12.44
CA PHE A 136 1.48 4.49 -13.50
C PHE A 136 2.58 5.43 -13.98
N TYR A 137 3.40 5.95 -13.07
CA TYR A 137 4.52 6.83 -13.42
C TYR A 137 5.51 6.14 -14.36
N PHE A 138 5.88 4.89 -14.06
CA PHE A 138 6.78 4.13 -14.91
C PHE A 138 6.12 3.66 -16.21
N ALA A 139 4.84 3.31 -16.19
CA ALA A 139 4.07 2.96 -17.38
C ALA A 139 4.00 4.13 -18.38
N ASN A 140 3.74 5.35 -17.90
CA ASN A 140 3.74 6.56 -18.73
C ASN A 140 5.11 6.87 -19.35
N ARG A 141 6.19 6.35 -18.75
CA ARG A 141 7.56 6.46 -19.28
C ARG A 141 8.00 5.24 -20.11
N ASN A 142 7.06 4.36 -20.47
CA ASN A 142 7.33 3.10 -21.16
C ASN A 142 8.33 2.17 -20.47
N ARG A 143 8.50 2.31 -19.12
CA ARG A 143 9.35 1.42 -18.30
C ARG A 143 8.52 0.27 -17.74
N TRP A 144 8.10 -0.65 -18.60
CA TRP A 144 7.12 -1.69 -18.29
C TRP A 144 7.57 -2.67 -17.23
N PHE A 145 8.88 -2.96 -17.14
CA PHE A 145 9.41 -3.78 -16.05
C PHE A 145 9.14 -3.16 -14.68
N LEU A 146 9.45 -1.87 -14.50
CA LEU A 146 9.19 -1.17 -13.24
C LEU A 146 7.68 -1.00 -13.00
N ALA A 147 6.90 -0.73 -14.04
CA ALA A 147 5.45 -0.64 -13.93
C ALA A 147 4.84 -1.95 -13.43
N GLY A 148 5.27 -3.09 -14.00
CA GLY A 148 4.84 -4.42 -13.57
C GLY A 148 5.30 -4.75 -12.16
N LEU A 149 6.57 -4.45 -11.82
CA LEU A 149 7.12 -4.68 -10.48
C LEU A 149 6.32 -3.93 -9.41
N PHE A 150 6.11 -2.61 -9.59
CA PHE A 150 5.30 -1.83 -8.67
C PHE A 150 3.83 -2.28 -8.67
N GLY A 151 3.28 -2.70 -9.81
CA GLY A 151 1.96 -3.31 -9.88
C GLY A 151 1.85 -4.61 -9.07
N GLY A 152 2.87 -5.47 -9.11
CA GLY A 152 2.96 -6.66 -8.25
C GLY A 152 3.01 -6.31 -6.76
N LEU A 153 3.79 -5.27 -6.40
CA LEU A 153 3.82 -4.76 -5.03
C LEU A 153 2.45 -4.22 -4.59
N VAL A 154 1.69 -3.56 -5.48
CA VAL A 154 0.30 -3.15 -5.19
C VAL A 154 -0.56 -4.36 -4.83
N ALA A 155 -0.49 -5.45 -5.61
CA ALA A 155 -1.23 -6.68 -5.35
C ALA A 155 -0.80 -7.37 -4.05
N LEU A 156 0.45 -7.20 -3.60
CA LEU A 156 0.96 -7.70 -2.32
C LEU A 156 0.59 -6.81 -1.12
N THR A 157 0.05 -5.60 -1.34
CA THR A 157 -0.45 -4.76 -0.24
C THR A 157 -1.92 -5.00 0.09
N ARG A 158 -2.75 -5.23 -0.93
CA ARG A 158 -4.22 -5.41 -0.79
C ARG A 158 -4.79 -6.25 -1.93
N SER A 159 -5.83 -7.03 -1.66
CA SER A 159 -6.51 -7.87 -2.67
C SER A 159 -7.01 -7.07 -3.88
N VAL A 160 -7.54 -5.87 -3.63
CA VAL A 160 -8.01 -4.97 -4.70
C VAL A 160 -6.88 -4.50 -5.62
N GLY A 161 -5.62 -4.66 -5.19
CA GLY A 161 -4.45 -4.27 -5.96
C GLY A 161 -4.30 -4.99 -7.29
N VAL A 162 -4.87 -6.20 -7.43
CA VAL A 162 -4.83 -6.96 -8.69
C VAL A 162 -5.56 -6.23 -9.83
N PHE A 163 -6.58 -5.43 -9.52
CA PHE A 163 -7.34 -4.69 -10.52
C PHE A 163 -6.53 -3.61 -11.25
N ILE A 164 -5.34 -3.22 -10.74
CA ILE A 164 -4.44 -2.32 -11.46
C ILE A 164 -3.95 -2.91 -12.79
N SER A 165 -4.00 -4.23 -12.93
CA SER A 165 -3.62 -4.92 -14.18
C SER A 165 -4.40 -4.42 -15.39
N LEU A 166 -5.71 -4.15 -15.22
CA LEU A 166 -6.57 -3.68 -16.31
C LEU A 166 -6.14 -2.28 -16.83
N PRO A 167 -6.08 -1.22 -16.00
CA PRO A 167 -5.65 0.08 -16.49
C PRO A 167 -4.19 0.08 -16.97
N LEU A 168 -3.29 -0.70 -16.40
CA LEU A 168 -1.93 -0.83 -16.92
C LEU A 168 -1.91 -1.48 -18.30
N LEU A 169 -2.72 -2.52 -18.53
CA LEU A 169 -2.86 -3.15 -19.85
C LEU A 169 -3.44 -2.17 -20.87
N LEU A 170 -4.49 -1.43 -20.50
CA LEU A 170 -5.08 -0.42 -21.38
C LEU A 170 -4.05 0.66 -21.75
N LEU A 171 -3.28 1.14 -20.78
CA LEU A 171 -2.21 2.12 -21.01
C LEU A 171 -1.11 1.54 -21.91
N TYR A 172 -0.76 0.26 -21.74
CA TYR A 172 0.18 -0.43 -22.63
C TYR A 172 -0.31 -0.45 -24.08
N LEU A 173 -1.56 -0.86 -24.30
CA LEU A 173 -2.16 -0.92 -25.62
C LEU A 173 -2.29 0.48 -26.25
N GLN A 174 -2.68 1.48 -25.46
CA GLN A 174 -2.75 2.87 -25.90
C GLN A 174 -1.37 3.39 -26.37
N ASN A 175 -0.31 3.13 -25.62
CA ASN A 175 1.05 3.51 -25.99
C ASN A 175 1.55 2.79 -27.27
N ARG A 176 0.91 1.68 -27.66
CA ARG A 176 1.15 0.95 -28.91
C ARG A 176 0.11 1.25 -29.99
N THR A 177 -0.72 2.29 -29.80
CA THR A 177 -1.78 2.70 -30.75
C THR A 177 -2.78 1.58 -31.05
N PHE A 178 -3.05 0.70 -30.07
CA PHE A 178 -3.90 -0.50 -30.17
C PHE A 178 -3.50 -1.45 -31.30
N ASN A 179 -2.23 -1.39 -31.76
CA ASN A 179 -1.73 -2.23 -32.83
C ASN A 179 -1.04 -3.48 -32.23
N LEU A 180 -1.66 -4.65 -32.41
CA LEU A 180 -1.18 -5.91 -31.87
C LEU A 180 0.21 -6.30 -32.41
N HIS A 181 0.57 -5.89 -33.62
CA HIS A 181 1.92 -6.14 -34.19
C HIS A 181 3.04 -5.35 -33.49
N LYS A 182 2.69 -4.32 -32.70
CA LYS A 182 3.65 -3.53 -31.91
C LYS A 182 3.83 -4.06 -30.49
N ILE A 183 3.14 -5.12 -30.10
CA ILE A 183 3.31 -5.76 -28.80
C ILE A 183 4.72 -6.37 -28.73
N ARG A 184 5.41 -6.11 -27.64
CA ARG A 184 6.74 -6.64 -27.34
C ARG A 184 6.68 -7.57 -26.13
N ALA A 185 7.76 -8.31 -25.89
CA ALA A 185 7.89 -9.18 -24.71
C ALA A 185 7.77 -8.44 -23.37
N ASP A 186 7.92 -7.11 -23.36
CA ASP A 186 7.76 -6.27 -22.15
C ASP A 186 6.34 -6.29 -21.58
N ILE A 187 5.31 -6.70 -22.35
CA ILE A 187 3.95 -6.94 -21.84
C ILE A 187 3.94 -8.03 -20.74
N LEU A 188 4.85 -8.99 -20.81
CA LEU A 188 4.95 -10.06 -19.82
C LEU A 188 5.26 -9.53 -18.42
N CYS A 189 5.84 -8.34 -18.31
CA CYS A 189 6.09 -7.71 -17.04
C CYS A 189 4.77 -7.37 -16.28
N LEU A 190 3.65 -7.22 -16.99
CA LEU A 190 2.35 -7.02 -16.34
C LEU A 190 1.87 -8.28 -15.61
N ALA A 191 2.42 -9.46 -15.92
CA ALA A 191 2.16 -10.69 -15.19
C ALA A 191 2.63 -10.64 -13.72
N PHE A 192 3.53 -9.72 -13.35
CA PHE A 192 3.91 -9.52 -11.96
C PHE A 192 2.71 -9.15 -11.06
N VAL A 193 1.68 -8.51 -11.63
CA VAL A 193 0.49 -8.11 -10.86
C VAL A 193 -0.30 -9.34 -10.38
N PRO A 194 -0.79 -10.23 -11.25
CA PRO A 194 -1.47 -11.45 -10.79
C PRO A 194 -0.53 -12.41 -10.05
N LEU A 195 0.76 -12.44 -10.36
CA LEU A 195 1.74 -13.23 -9.60
C LEU A 195 1.88 -12.74 -8.15
N GLY A 196 1.83 -11.42 -7.91
CA GLY A 196 1.83 -10.87 -6.56
C GLY A 196 0.65 -11.38 -5.72
N LEU A 197 -0.55 -11.43 -6.30
CA LEU A 197 -1.72 -12.04 -5.65
C LEU A 197 -1.52 -13.56 -5.47
N GLY A 198 -1.06 -14.26 -6.52
CA GLY A 198 -0.83 -15.71 -6.50
C GLY A 198 0.16 -16.15 -5.42
N MET A 199 1.24 -15.38 -5.21
CA MET A 199 2.22 -15.66 -4.15
C MET A 199 1.63 -15.63 -2.73
N PHE A 200 0.53 -14.90 -2.54
CA PHE A 200 -0.14 -14.86 -1.24
C PHE A 200 -1.18 -15.97 -1.07
N CYS A 201 -1.74 -16.48 -2.17
CA CYS A 201 -2.76 -17.52 -2.16
C CYS A 201 -2.19 -18.95 -2.11
N LEU A 202 -0.87 -19.11 -2.27
CA LEU A 202 -0.15 -20.41 -2.20
C LEU A 202 0.41 -20.65 -0.80
#